data_15c6b75a9bcbedacac15f895e9671384
#
_entry.id   15c6b75a9bcbedacac15f895e9671384
#
_cell.length_a   1.000
_cell.length_b   1.000
_cell.length_c   1.000
_cell.angle_alpha   90.00
_cell.angle_beta   90.00
_cell.angle_gamma   90.00
#
_symmetry.space_group_name_H-M   'P 1'
#
loop_
_entity.id
_entity.type
_entity.pdbx_description
1 polymer ?
#
loop_
_entity_poly.entity_id
_entity_poly.type
_entity_poly.pdbx_seq_one_letter_code
_entity_poly.pdbx_strand_id
1 'polypeptide(L)'
;MIKRELYMKRIRPFIGREIIKVLTGIRRSGKSVMLSLIQEELRKQGVSDEQMISFNFEQLVNRTYCNALALHEEISRRARGKTGKLYFFFDEIQEVEDWQRCINSLRLDFDCDIYVTGSNAKLLSGELATYLAGRYVEFVMYPFSFAEFIAMQQEEGLYLSDGKAFQDYLLTGGMPFLSHLPKEEDAIFQYLRDVYHSVILKDVIGRNAIRDVDLLERIVLYLMANVGHPFSVNSLTKYFKNEKRNASYETVLNYVKACENAFLLYRVKREDLVGKKSLSVNEKLYVVDHGIRQAVYGRNQQDIDQVLENIVCLEMLRRGYAVTVGKYGDKEIDFIAARGKEKLYVQVTYLLASEQTMEREFGVLEEIRDNYPKYVVSLDEFDRGRNGIRHRNIRDFLLEKSWT
;
A
#
# COMPACT_ATOMS: atom_id res chain seq x y z
N MET A 1 5.24 17.99 10.04
CA MET A 1 5.48 16.64 9.45
C MET A 1 4.48 15.66 10.04
N ILE A 2 3.71 14.96 9.23
CA ILE A 2 2.68 14.01 9.69
C ILE A 2 3.31 12.82 10.40
N LYS A 3 2.88 12.57 11.64
CA LYS A 3 3.50 11.55 12.51
C LYS A 3 3.29 10.09 12.07
N ARG A 4 2.36 9.82 11.17
CA ARG A 4 2.02 8.47 10.69
C ARG A 4 1.88 7.45 11.83
N GLU A 5 1.12 7.80 12.86
CA GLU A 5 1.05 7.08 14.13
C GLU A 5 0.60 5.62 13.97
N LEU A 6 -0.23 5.31 12.97
CA LEU A 6 -0.64 3.94 12.67
C LEU A 6 0.57 3.03 12.39
N TYR A 7 1.56 3.53 11.64
CA TYR A 7 2.81 2.81 11.35
C TYR A 7 3.74 2.81 12.56
N MET A 8 3.92 3.97 13.22
CA MET A 8 4.76 4.05 14.42
C MET A 8 4.31 3.08 15.50
N LYS A 9 2.99 2.98 15.75
CA LYS A 9 2.43 2.01 16.70
C LYS A 9 2.79 0.56 16.37
N ARG A 10 2.86 0.21 15.10
CA ARG A 10 3.24 -1.14 14.63
C ARG A 10 4.76 -1.36 14.67
N ILE A 11 5.57 -0.32 14.49
CA ILE A 11 7.04 -0.39 14.45
C ILE A 11 7.62 -0.40 15.87
N ARG A 12 7.08 0.38 16.83
CA ARG A 12 7.60 0.53 18.19
C ARG A 12 7.93 -0.78 18.91
N PRO A 13 7.13 -1.85 18.84
CA PRO A 13 7.46 -3.12 19.49
C PRO A 13 8.77 -3.77 19.00
N PHE A 14 9.23 -3.36 17.81
CA PHE A 14 10.44 -3.90 17.18
C PHE A 14 11.66 -2.98 17.32
N ILE A 15 11.49 -1.76 17.82
CA ILE A 15 12.61 -0.83 18.07
C ILE A 15 13.54 -1.45 19.13
N GLY A 16 14.85 -1.40 18.86
CA GLY A 16 15.87 -1.96 19.73
C GLY A 16 15.97 -3.49 19.70
N ARG A 17 15.17 -4.16 18.86
CA ARG A 17 15.22 -5.62 18.66
C ARG A 17 16.13 -5.97 17.48
N GLU A 18 16.75 -7.14 17.55
CA GLU A 18 17.68 -7.64 16.52
C GLU A 18 17.03 -7.90 15.14
N ILE A 19 15.72 -7.93 15.06
CA ILE A 19 14.98 -8.15 13.83
C ILE A 19 15.09 -6.93 12.91
N ILE A 20 15.33 -7.12 11.61
CA ILE A 20 15.45 -6.07 10.60
C ILE A 20 14.06 -5.50 10.30
N LYS A 21 13.89 -4.16 10.30
CA LYS A 21 12.66 -3.48 9.92
C LYS A 21 12.76 -3.07 8.47
N VAL A 22 11.89 -3.63 7.64
CA VAL A 22 11.86 -3.37 6.20
C VAL A 22 10.62 -2.53 5.88
N LEU A 23 10.83 -1.31 5.39
CA LEU A 23 9.77 -0.41 4.95
C LEU A 23 9.68 -0.49 3.44
N THR A 24 8.61 -1.11 2.94
CA THR A 24 8.34 -1.23 1.50
C THR A 24 7.16 -0.33 1.09
N GLY A 25 6.88 -0.24 -0.20
CA GLY A 25 5.75 0.51 -0.72
C GLY A 25 6.10 1.34 -1.94
N ILE A 26 5.09 1.87 -2.61
CA ILE A 26 5.25 2.64 -3.83
C ILE A 26 6.24 3.79 -3.65
N ARG A 27 6.92 4.17 -4.72
CA ARG A 27 7.74 5.36 -4.77
C ARG A 27 6.96 6.60 -4.30
N ARG A 28 7.58 7.46 -3.48
CA ARG A 28 7.00 8.68 -2.88
C ARG A 28 5.86 8.47 -1.85
N SER A 29 5.68 7.26 -1.32
CA SER A 29 4.72 7.00 -0.22
C SER A 29 5.18 7.50 1.16
N GLY A 30 6.38 8.08 1.27
CA GLY A 30 6.91 8.62 2.51
C GLY A 30 7.80 7.66 3.31
N LYS A 31 8.43 6.66 2.69
CA LYS A 31 9.35 5.71 3.34
C LYS A 31 10.54 6.40 4.00
N SER A 32 11.23 7.29 3.27
CA SER A 32 12.37 8.06 3.79
C SER A 32 11.97 8.96 4.98
N VAL A 33 10.77 9.58 4.88
CA VAL A 33 10.21 10.38 5.99
C VAL A 33 9.94 9.49 7.20
N MET A 34 9.48 8.25 6.99
CA MET A 34 9.27 7.30 8.09
C MET A 34 10.58 6.94 8.80
N LEU A 35 11.69 6.79 8.09
CA LEU A 35 13.01 6.61 8.73
C LEU A 35 13.35 7.81 9.63
N SER A 36 13.10 9.05 9.16
CA SER A 36 13.31 10.25 9.97
C SER A 36 12.42 10.28 11.22
N LEU A 37 11.16 9.87 11.12
CA LEU A 37 10.24 9.76 12.28
C LEU A 37 10.74 8.73 13.29
N ILE A 38 11.29 7.61 12.84
CA ILE A 38 11.88 6.59 13.72
C ILE A 38 13.12 7.16 14.42
N GLN A 39 13.98 7.90 13.72
CA GLN A 39 15.14 8.57 14.32
C GLN A 39 14.73 9.61 15.37
N GLU A 40 13.68 10.39 15.11
CA GLU A 40 13.10 11.31 16.11
C GLU A 40 12.59 10.58 17.36
N GLU A 41 11.94 9.43 17.18
CA GLU A 41 11.47 8.59 18.28
C GLU A 41 12.65 8.06 19.12
N LEU A 42 13.73 7.61 18.46
CA LEU A 42 14.95 7.15 19.13
C LEU A 42 15.64 8.28 19.91
N ARG A 43 15.72 9.51 19.36
CA ARG A 43 16.24 10.68 20.10
C ARG A 43 15.44 10.97 21.36
N LYS A 44 14.10 10.86 21.29
CA LYS A 44 13.23 11.01 22.46
C LYS A 44 13.44 9.92 23.51
N GLN A 45 13.94 8.74 23.11
CA GLN A 45 14.32 7.64 24.00
C GLN A 45 15.77 7.78 24.51
N GLY A 46 16.49 8.86 24.18
CA GLY A 46 17.83 9.15 24.68
C GLY A 46 18.96 8.57 23.81
N VAL A 47 18.65 8.06 22.60
CA VAL A 47 19.67 7.61 21.66
C VAL A 47 20.36 8.82 21.05
N SER A 48 21.70 8.87 21.11
CA SER A 48 22.49 9.96 20.52
C SER A 48 22.58 9.86 19.01
N ASP A 49 22.76 11.01 18.33
CA ASP A 49 22.96 11.03 16.88
C ASP A 49 24.23 10.26 16.44
N GLU A 50 25.23 10.17 17.31
CA GLU A 50 26.44 9.39 17.03
C GLU A 50 26.17 7.88 16.92
N GLN A 51 25.15 7.37 17.57
CA GLN A 51 24.74 5.96 17.49
C GLN A 51 23.94 5.66 16.23
N MET A 52 23.47 6.68 15.50
CA MET A 52 22.68 6.56 14.27
C MET A 52 23.54 6.76 13.03
N ILE A 53 23.59 5.73 12.17
CA ILE A 53 24.33 5.77 10.92
C ILE A 53 23.35 5.60 9.76
N SER A 54 23.27 6.62 8.89
CA SER A 54 22.28 6.67 7.82
C SER A 54 22.95 6.80 6.45
N PHE A 55 22.38 6.07 5.47
CA PHE A 55 22.71 6.18 4.05
C PHE A 55 21.45 6.30 3.22
N ASN A 56 21.43 7.23 2.30
CA ASN A 56 20.43 7.30 1.24
C ASN A 56 21.12 7.03 -0.09
N PHE A 57 20.84 5.90 -0.73
CA PHE A 57 21.52 5.46 -1.95
C PHE A 57 21.04 6.14 -3.24
N GLU A 58 20.01 6.99 -3.18
CA GLU A 58 19.70 7.91 -4.27
C GLU A 58 20.64 9.11 -4.32
N GLN A 59 21.39 9.40 -3.23
CA GLN A 59 22.36 10.50 -3.18
C GLN A 59 23.67 10.10 -3.86
N LEU A 60 24.16 10.98 -4.74
CA LEU A 60 25.40 10.76 -5.49
C LEU A 60 26.61 10.53 -4.58
N VAL A 61 26.67 11.19 -3.44
CA VAL A 61 27.76 11.05 -2.45
C VAL A 61 27.89 9.62 -1.91
N ASN A 62 26.80 8.87 -1.88
CA ASN A 62 26.78 7.49 -1.39
C ASN A 62 26.98 6.45 -2.50
N ARG A 63 27.14 6.87 -3.76
CA ARG A 63 27.25 5.94 -4.91
C ARG A 63 28.48 5.04 -4.83
N THR A 64 29.55 5.49 -4.18
CA THR A 64 30.76 4.68 -3.95
C THR A 64 30.53 3.50 -3.02
N TYR A 65 29.44 3.51 -2.24
CA TYR A 65 29.08 2.46 -1.29
C TYR A 65 27.94 1.55 -1.82
N CYS A 66 27.62 1.60 -3.12
CA CYS A 66 26.59 0.77 -3.74
C CYS A 66 27.06 -0.69 -4.02
N ASN A 67 27.96 -1.24 -3.21
CA ASN A 67 28.29 -2.66 -3.14
C ASN A 67 28.52 -3.08 -1.68
N ALA A 68 28.27 -4.37 -1.42
CA ALA A 68 28.27 -4.91 -0.05
C ALA A 68 29.56 -4.65 0.72
N LEU A 69 30.72 -4.83 0.08
CA LEU A 69 32.03 -4.70 0.75
C LEU A 69 32.33 -3.25 1.10
N ALA A 70 32.21 -2.34 0.13
CA ALA A 70 32.48 -0.92 0.37
C ALA A 70 31.54 -0.32 1.41
N LEU A 71 30.26 -0.73 1.41
CA LEU A 71 29.28 -0.30 2.41
C LEU A 71 29.67 -0.82 3.80
N HIS A 72 30.02 -2.09 3.91
CA HIS A 72 30.42 -2.70 5.18
C HIS A 72 31.67 -2.03 5.78
N GLU A 73 32.70 -1.78 4.95
CA GLU A 73 33.94 -1.10 5.35
C GLU A 73 33.64 0.32 5.86
N GLU A 74 32.83 1.08 5.16
CA GLU A 74 32.46 2.44 5.56
C GLU A 74 31.64 2.47 6.86
N ILE A 75 30.71 1.55 7.04
CA ILE A 75 29.94 1.43 8.29
C ILE A 75 30.87 1.06 9.42
N SER A 76 31.78 0.08 9.23
CA SER A 76 32.75 -0.34 10.23
C SER A 76 33.71 0.82 10.62
N ARG A 77 34.08 1.64 9.65
CA ARG A 77 34.87 2.86 9.90
C ARG A 77 34.09 3.87 10.75
N ARG A 78 32.82 4.13 10.42
CA ARG A 78 31.96 5.07 11.17
C ARG A 78 31.59 4.54 12.57
N ALA A 79 31.51 3.24 12.72
CA ALA A 79 31.17 2.58 14.01
C ALA A 79 32.36 2.53 14.97
N ARG A 80 33.60 2.71 14.49
CA ARG A 80 34.82 2.57 15.30
C ARG A 80 34.84 3.55 16.47
N GLY A 81 35.04 3.02 17.67
CA GLY A 81 35.10 3.80 18.93
C GLY A 81 33.72 4.22 19.50
N LYS A 82 32.65 3.87 18.84
CA LYS A 82 31.28 4.10 19.38
C LYS A 82 30.91 2.98 20.36
N THR A 83 30.19 3.34 21.41
CA THR A 83 29.78 2.42 22.45
C THR A 83 28.24 2.28 22.49
N GLY A 84 27.77 1.13 22.96
CA GLY A 84 26.34 0.81 23.02
C GLY A 84 25.77 0.34 21.70
N LYS A 85 24.43 0.22 21.68
CA LYS A 85 23.70 -0.25 20.49
C LYS A 85 23.76 0.79 19.37
N LEU A 86 24.04 0.33 18.16
CA LEU A 86 24.06 1.16 16.96
C LEU A 86 22.76 1.02 16.18
N TYR A 87 22.35 2.06 15.48
CA TYR A 87 21.13 2.10 14.67
C TYR A 87 21.48 2.44 13.22
N PHE A 88 21.19 1.50 12.32
CA PHE A 88 21.54 1.65 10.90
C PHE A 88 20.28 1.91 10.08
N PHE A 89 20.33 2.95 9.25
CA PHE A 89 19.24 3.37 8.38
C PHE A 89 19.70 3.38 6.93
N PHE A 90 19.09 2.53 6.13
CA PHE A 90 19.43 2.38 4.70
C PHE A 90 18.21 2.71 3.84
N ASP A 91 18.23 3.85 3.20
CA ASP A 91 17.16 4.31 2.31
C ASP A 91 17.46 3.86 0.87
N GLU A 92 16.45 3.20 0.21
CA GLU A 92 16.55 2.59 -1.11
C GLU A 92 17.71 1.57 -1.23
N ILE A 93 17.79 0.63 -0.25
CA ILE A 93 18.91 -0.34 -0.12
C ILE A 93 19.10 -1.22 -1.36
N GLN A 94 18.09 -1.41 -2.20
CA GLN A 94 18.18 -2.21 -3.43
C GLN A 94 19.13 -1.61 -4.48
N GLU A 95 19.58 -0.38 -4.30
CA GLU A 95 20.64 0.23 -5.15
C GLU A 95 22.04 -0.31 -4.80
N VAL A 96 22.19 -1.05 -3.70
CA VAL A 96 23.44 -1.69 -3.26
C VAL A 96 23.49 -3.13 -3.75
N GLU A 97 24.50 -3.47 -4.51
CA GLU A 97 24.74 -4.84 -4.96
C GLU A 97 25.09 -5.74 -3.77
N ASP A 98 24.49 -6.94 -3.71
CA ASP A 98 24.65 -7.93 -2.63
C ASP A 98 24.39 -7.37 -1.20
N TRP A 99 23.55 -6.34 -1.08
CA TRP A 99 23.26 -5.66 0.19
C TRP A 99 22.90 -6.61 1.34
N GLN A 100 22.28 -7.75 1.05
CA GLN A 100 21.87 -8.74 2.03
C GLN A 100 23.05 -9.34 2.79
N ARG A 101 24.15 -9.57 2.09
CA ARG A 101 25.41 -10.04 2.68
C ARG A 101 25.96 -9.00 3.65
N CYS A 102 25.96 -7.72 3.23
CA CYS A 102 26.36 -6.63 4.09
C CYS A 102 25.51 -6.56 5.37
N ILE A 103 24.17 -6.54 5.23
CA ILE A 103 23.25 -6.48 6.39
C ILE A 103 23.44 -7.67 7.34
N ASN A 104 23.62 -8.88 6.78
CA ASN A 104 23.85 -10.05 7.61
C ASN A 104 25.18 -9.99 8.36
N SER A 105 26.26 -9.50 7.73
CA SER A 105 27.56 -9.30 8.38
C SER A 105 27.46 -8.25 9.50
N LEU A 106 26.84 -7.11 9.24
CA LEU A 106 26.66 -6.05 10.25
C LEU A 106 25.97 -6.56 11.52
N ARG A 107 25.01 -7.46 11.39
CA ARG A 107 24.31 -8.09 12.55
C ARG A 107 25.22 -9.02 13.35
N LEU A 108 26.24 -9.60 12.73
CA LEU A 108 27.21 -10.46 13.40
C LEU A 108 28.32 -9.65 14.07
N ASP A 109 28.68 -8.51 13.50
CA ASP A 109 29.81 -7.71 13.90
C ASP A 109 29.43 -6.65 14.98
N PHE A 110 28.15 -6.25 15.05
CA PHE A 110 27.71 -5.14 15.91
C PHE A 110 26.44 -5.49 16.71
N ASP A 111 26.33 -5.00 17.92
CA ASP A 111 25.03 -4.87 18.61
C ASP A 111 24.27 -3.74 17.91
N CYS A 112 23.38 -4.09 16.99
CA CYS A 112 22.74 -3.10 16.14
C CYS A 112 21.24 -3.36 15.94
N ASP A 113 20.59 -2.28 15.54
CA ASP A 113 19.19 -2.24 15.11
C ASP A 113 19.11 -1.68 13.68
N ILE A 114 18.51 -2.42 12.73
CA ILE A 114 18.60 -2.14 11.31
C ILE A 114 17.24 -1.82 10.71
N TYR A 115 17.19 -0.71 9.97
CA TYR A 115 16.04 -0.22 9.22
C TYR A 115 16.41 -0.06 7.75
N VAL A 116 15.64 -0.66 6.86
CA VAL A 116 15.86 -0.57 5.42
C VAL A 116 14.60 -0.13 4.70
N THR A 117 14.74 0.62 3.61
CA THR A 117 13.61 0.90 2.73
C THR A 117 13.83 0.39 1.32
N GLY A 118 12.73 0.17 0.61
CA GLY A 118 12.76 -0.12 -0.82
C GLY A 118 11.41 0.08 -1.50
N SER A 119 11.48 0.44 -2.78
CA SER A 119 10.30 0.75 -3.60
C SER A 119 9.77 -0.47 -4.39
N ASN A 120 10.27 -1.69 -4.11
CA ASN A 120 9.88 -2.89 -4.84
C ASN A 120 9.71 -4.10 -3.91
N ALA A 121 8.61 -4.85 -4.08
CA ALA A 121 8.33 -6.05 -3.30
C ALA A 121 9.35 -7.19 -3.53
N LYS A 122 10.07 -7.17 -4.67
CA LYS A 122 11.19 -8.08 -4.92
C LYS A 122 12.33 -7.93 -3.91
N LEU A 123 12.37 -6.80 -3.17
CA LEU A 123 13.31 -6.61 -2.07
C LEU A 123 13.29 -7.78 -1.07
N LEU A 124 12.13 -8.43 -0.91
CA LEU A 124 11.92 -9.53 0.03
C LEU A 124 11.64 -10.87 -0.65
N SER A 125 11.89 -10.99 -1.95
CA SER A 125 11.66 -12.22 -2.72
C SER A 125 12.97 -12.86 -3.21
N GLY A 126 12.91 -14.15 -3.58
CA GLY A 126 14.04 -14.89 -4.15
C GLY A 126 15.14 -15.22 -3.14
N GLU A 127 16.41 -15.01 -3.53
CA GLU A 127 17.57 -15.29 -2.67
C GLU A 127 17.54 -14.49 -1.37
N LEU A 128 16.92 -13.32 -1.37
CA LEU A 128 16.72 -12.45 -0.22
C LEU A 128 15.90 -13.12 0.88
N ALA A 129 14.79 -13.76 0.51
CA ALA A 129 13.98 -14.51 1.44
C ALA A 129 14.80 -15.63 2.13
N THR A 130 15.82 -16.16 1.45
CA THR A 130 16.69 -17.20 1.97
C THR A 130 17.73 -16.68 2.95
N TYR A 131 18.42 -15.58 2.62
CA TYR A 131 19.47 -14.99 3.49
C TYR A 131 18.93 -14.36 4.77
N LEU A 132 17.75 -13.74 4.69
CA LEU A 132 17.12 -13.01 5.79
C LEU A 132 15.88 -13.73 6.34
N ALA A 133 15.64 -15.00 5.97
CA ALA A 133 14.48 -15.77 6.40
C ALA A 133 14.32 -15.76 7.93
N GLY A 134 13.14 -15.33 8.40
CA GLY A 134 12.82 -15.23 9.83
C GLY A 134 13.53 -14.11 10.60
N ARG A 135 14.29 -13.24 9.91
CA ARG A 135 15.12 -12.19 10.53
C ARG A 135 14.66 -10.78 10.21
N TYR A 136 13.53 -10.60 9.55
CA TYR A 136 12.95 -9.30 9.25
C TYR A 136 11.45 -9.25 9.51
N VAL A 137 10.95 -8.04 9.65
CA VAL A 137 9.53 -7.71 9.66
C VAL A 137 9.27 -6.63 8.62
N GLU A 138 8.22 -6.82 7.81
CA GLU A 138 7.84 -5.89 6.75
C GLU A 138 6.73 -4.94 7.19
N PHE A 139 6.86 -3.68 6.80
CA PHE A 139 5.85 -2.64 6.94
C PHE A 139 5.60 -2.01 5.57
N VAL A 140 4.49 -2.38 4.94
CA VAL A 140 4.09 -1.78 3.65
C VAL A 140 3.54 -0.38 3.89
N MET A 141 4.19 0.61 3.28
CA MET A 141 3.84 2.04 3.36
C MET A 141 2.91 2.42 2.21
N TYR A 142 1.68 2.72 2.54
CA TYR A 142 0.67 3.23 1.60
C TYR A 142 0.73 4.77 1.52
N PRO A 143 0.18 5.41 0.47
CA PRO A 143 -0.16 6.82 0.46
C PRO A 143 -0.98 7.20 1.70
N PHE A 144 -1.20 8.48 1.98
CA PHE A 144 -1.95 8.91 3.16
C PHE A 144 -3.36 8.32 3.20
N SER A 145 -3.78 7.90 4.39
CA SER A 145 -5.18 7.62 4.70
C SER A 145 -5.98 8.91 4.70
N PHE A 146 -7.29 8.81 4.70
CA PHE A 146 -8.14 9.99 4.85
C PHE A 146 -7.86 10.75 6.16
N ALA A 147 -7.62 10.04 7.26
CA ALA A 147 -7.23 10.66 8.53
C ALA A 147 -5.87 11.39 8.45
N GLU A 148 -4.88 10.79 7.78
CA GLU A 148 -3.58 11.42 7.55
C GLU A 148 -3.68 12.60 6.59
N PHE A 149 -4.58 12.55 5.61
CA PHE A 149 -4.88 13.64 4.68
C PHE A 149 -5.48 14.86 5.42
N ILE A 150 -6.46 14.65 6.31
CA ILE A 150 -7.01 15.70 7.17
C ILE A 150 -5.90 16.30 8.05
N ALA A 151 -5.11 15.46 8.70
CA ALA A 151 -4.02 15.93 9.56
C ALA A 151 -3.00 16.77 8.78
N MET A 152 -2.70 16.40 7.54
CA MET A 152 -1.85 17.17 6.65
C MET A 152 -2.44 18.54 6.33
N GLN A 153 -3.73 18.63 5.98
CA GLN A 153 -4.41 19.90 5.73
C GLN A 153 -4.39 20.82 6.98
N GLN A 154 -4.59 20.24 8.16
CA GLN A 154 -4.55 20.98 9.43
C GLN A 154 -3.15 21.53 9.74
N GLU A 155 -2.07 20.78 9.44
CA GLU A 155 -0.68 21.30 9.57
C GLU A 155 -0.42 22.50 8.64
N GLU A 156 -1.14 22.60 7.51
CA GLU A 156 -1.09 23.72 6.58
C GLU A 156 -2.02 24.89 6.98
N GLY A 157 -2.70 24.79 8.11
CA GLY A 157 -3.65 25.77 8.59
C GLY A 157 -5.02 25.73 7.92
N LEU A 158 -5.33 24.64 7.23
CA LEU A 158 -6.61 24.42 6.55
C LEU A 158 -7.52 23.56 7.42
N TYR A 159 -8.58 24.16 7.91
CA TYR A 159 -9.58 23.49 8.74
C TYR A 159 -10.89 23.36 7.95
N LEU A 160 -10.97 22.32 7.12
CA LEU A 160 -12.15 22.01 6.33
C LEU A 160 -13.12 21.12 7.12
N SER A 161 -14.40 21.15 6.75
CA SER A 161 -15.33 20.10 7.21
C SER A 161 -14.94 18.76 6.62
N ASP A 162 -15.25 17.65 7.34
CA ASP A 162 -14.91 16.30 6.88
C ASP A 162 -15.50 16.00 5.50
N GLY A 163 -16.70 16.53 5.19
CA GLY A 163 -17.31 16.40 3.87
C GLY A 163 -16.48 17.06 2.76
N LYS A 164 -15.99 18.29 2.99
CA LYS A 164 -15.16 19.01 2.01
C LYS A 164 -13.78 18.35 1.90
N ALA A 165 -13.17 17.98 3.02
CA ALA A 165 -11.90 17.26 3.03
C ALA A 165 -12.00 15.92 2.29
N PHE A 166 -13.14 15.21 2.42
CA PHE A 166 -13.35 13.95 1.71
C PHE A 166 -13.54 14.16 0.21
N GLN A 167 -14.23 15.23 -0.21
CA GLN A 167 -14.32 15.58 -1.64
C GLN A 167 -12.94 15.84 -2.24
N ASP A 168 -12.10 16.60 -1.53
CA ASP A 168 -10.73 16.89 -1.97
C ASP A 168 -9.90 15.59 -2.01
N TYR A 169 -9.99 14.73 -0.99
CA TYR A 169 -9.32 13.43 -0.95
C TYR A 169 -9.78 12.50 -2.08
N LEU A 170 -11.10 12.44 -2.31
CA LEU A 170 -11.70 11.64 -3.38
C LEU A 170 -11.18 12.09 -4.76
N LEU A 171 -10.90 13.37 -4.90
CA LEU A 171 -10.41 13.97 -6.13
C LEU A 171 -8.91 13.71 -6.35
N THR A 172 -8.10 13.92 -5.31
CA THR A 172 -6.63 14.03 -5.46
C THR A 172 -5.87 12.80 -4.98
N GLY A 173 -6.53 11.92 -4.22
CA GLY A 173 -5.85 10.80 -3.58
C GLY A 173 -5.04 11.21 -2.35
N GLY A 174 -4.14 10.33 -1.94
CA GLY A 174 -3.37 10.47 -0.71
C GLY A 174 -1.85 10.54 -0.89
N MET A 175 -1.33 10.88 -2.08
CA MET A 175 0.13 10.99 -2.26
C MET A 175 0.71 12.11 -1.38
N PRO A 176 1.70 11.83 -0.49
CA PRO A 176 2.12 12.78 0.55
C PRO A 176 2.61 14.14 0.05
N PHE A 177 3.26 14.20 -1.11
CA PHE A 177 3.82 15.45 -1.65
C PHE A 177 2.76 16.43 -2.15
N LEU A 178 1.49 16.01 -2.29
CA LEU A 178 0.39 16.89 -2.71
C LEU A 178 0.20 18.09 -1.75
N SER A 179 0.62 17.93 -0.50
CA SER A 179 0.62 19.02 0.48
C SER A 179 1.50 20.22 0.09
N HIS A 180 2.56 19.97 -0.66
CA HIS A 180 3.53 20.99 -1.07
C HIS A 180 3.19 21.65 -2.42
N LEU A 181 2.06 21.28 -3.03
CA LEU A 181 1.62 21.82 -4.31
C LEU A 181 0.53 22.87 -4.14
N PRO A 182 0.46 23.84 -5.07
CA PRO A 182 -0.71 24.69 -5.16
C PRO A 182 -1.97 23.84 -5.34
N LYS A 183 -3.11 24.27 -4.79
CA LYS A 183 -4.39 23.56 -4.91
C LYS A 183 -5.03 23.70 -6.28
N GLU A 184 -4.22 23.76 -7.31
CA GLU A 184 -4.63 23.80 -8.71
C GLU A 184 -4.70 22.38 -9.24
N GLU A 185 -5.83 22.02 -9.79
CA GLU A 185 -6.11 20.65 -10.26
C GLU A 185 -5.10 20.19 -11.32
N ASP A 186 -4.74 21.07 -12.26
CA ASP A 186 -3.79 20.75 -13.32
C ASP A 186 -2.39 20.43 -12.76
N ALA A 187 -1.91 21.19 -11.77
CA ALA A 187 -0.64 20.95 -11.11
C ALA A 187 -0.64 19.63 -10.34
N ILE A 188 -1.73 19.31 -9.65
CA ILE A 188 -1.92 18.06 -8.91
C ILE A 188 -1.88 16.88 -9.87
N PHE A 189 -2.67 16.92 -10.94
CA PHE A 189 -2.72 15.81 -11.90
C PHE A 189 -1.44 15.67 -12.73
N GLN A 190 -0.76 16.76 -13.04
CA GLN A 190 0.57 16.68 -13.63
C GLN A 190 1.54 15.92 -12.72
N TYR A 191 1.60 16.29 -11.45
CA TYR A 191 2.44 15.60 -10.48
C TYR A 191 2.09 14.11 -10.34
N LEU A 192 0.81 13.76 -10.27
CA LEU A 192 0.38 12.36 -10.15
C LEU A 192 0.74 11.54 -11.40
N ARG A 193 0.62 12.12 -12.60
CA ARG A 193 1.11 11.50 -13.85
C ARG A 193 2.62 11.29 -13.81
N ASP A 194 3.38 12.27 -13.33
CA ASP A 194 4.84 12.17 -13.23
C ASP A 194 5.27 11.09 -12.22
N VAL A 195 4.55 10.96 -11.10
CA VAL A 195 4.76 9.85 -10.16
C VAL A 195 4.50 8.50 -10.84
N TYR A 196 3.37 8.37 -11.54
CA TYR A 196 3.02 7.17 -12.30
C TYR A 196 4.11 6.81 -13.32
N HIS A 197 4.54 7.76 -14.15
CA HIS A 197 5.60 7.52 -15.14
C HIS A 197 6.92 7.14 -14.48
N SER A 198 7.26 7.75 -13.35
CA SER A 198 8.46 7.37 -12.57
C SER A 198 8.39 5.92 -12.08
N VAL A 199 7.22 5.47 -11.59
CA VAL A 199 7.01 4.08 -11.16
C VAL A 199 7.12 3.14 -12.36
N ILE A 200 6.45 3.45 -13.47
CA ILE A 200 6.50 2.61 -14.68
C ILE A 200 7.94 2.49 -15.20
N LEU A 201 8.67 3.59 -15.34
CA LEU A 201 10.02 3.58 -15.92
C LEU A 201 11.04 2.92 -14.99
N LYS A 202 11.07 3.30 -13.70
CA LYS A 202 12.11 2.86 -12.79
C LYS A 202 11.81 1.51 -12.13
N ASP A 203 10.58 1.33 -11.65
CA ASP A 203 10.25 0.19 -10.79
C ASP A 203 9.59 -0.96 -11.57
N VAL A 204 8.88 -0.68 -12.67
CA VAL A 204 8.30 -1.72 -13.55
C VAL A 204 9.27 -2.08 -14.67
N ILE A 205 9.61 -1.16 -15.57
CA ILE A 205 10.43 -1.44 -16.76
C ILE A 205 11.89 -1.69 -16.35
N GLY A 206 12.48 -0.79 -15.56
CA GLY A 206 13.89 -0.85 -15.21
C GLY A 206 14.31 -2.09 -14.40
N ARG A 207 13.36 -2.73 -13.70
CA ARG A 207 13.62 -3.91 -12.84
C ARG A 207 13.09 -5.21 -13.42
N ASN A 208 12.47 -5.17 -14.60
CA ASN A 208 11.90 -6.35 -15.24
C ASN A 208 12.24 -6.32 -16.75
N ALA A 209 12.27 -7.49 -17.36
CA ALA A 209 12.52 -7.63 -18.80
C ALA A 209 11.27 -7.27 -19.63
N ILE A 210 10.79 -6.03 -19.51
CA ILE A 210 9.66 -5.53 -20.29
C ILE A 210 10.15 -5.19 -21.70
N ARG A 211 9.66 -5.89 -22.70
CA ARG A 211 10.03 -5.68 -24.12
C ARG A 211 9.03 -4.83 -24.88
N ASP A 212 7.75 -4.91 -24.53
CA ASP A 212 6.67 -4.19 -25.20
C ASP A 212 6.03 -3.21 -24.21
N VAL A 213 6.49 -1.96 -24.28
CA VAL A 213 6.05 -0.88 -23.37
C VAL A 213 4.60 -0.47 -23.71
N ASP A 214 4.20 -0.46 -25.00
CA ASP A 214 2.84 -0.13 -25.41
C ASP A 214 1.83 -1.17 -24.89
N LEU A 215 2.19 -2.46 -24.91
CA LEU A 215 1.38 -3.51 -24.30
C LEU A 215 1.28 -3.33 -22.79
N LEU A 216 2.38 -2.97 -22.10
CA LEU A 216 2.37 -2.70 -20.68
C LEU A 216 1.41 -1.55 -20.33
N GLU A 217 1.50 -0.43 -21.04
CA GLU A 217 0.64 0.73 -20.80
C GLU A 217 -0.84 0.38 -20.99
N ARG A 218 -1.17 -0.38 -22.03
CA ARG A 218 -2.54 -0.87 -22.25
C ARG A 218 -3.03 -1.82 -21.16
N ILE A 219 -2.16 -2.71 -20.69
CA ILE A 219 -2.48 -3.58 -19.55
C ILE A 219 -2.81 -2.72 -18.33
N VAL A 220 -1.97 -1.73 -18.01
CA VAL A 220 -2.19 -0.86 -16.85
C VAL A 220 -3.49 -0.06 -16.99
N LEU A 221 -3.75 0.54 -18.15
CA LEU A 221 -5.00 1.27 -18.41
C LEU A 221 -6.23 0.35 -18.26
N TYR A 222 -6.16 -0.87 -18.80
CA TYR A 222 -7.24 -1.84 -18.62
C TYR A 222 -7.48 -2.16 -17.15
N LEU A 223 -6.41 -2.37 -16.37
CA LEU A 223 -6.51 -2.68 -14.94
C LEU A 223 -7.05 -1.49 -14.13
N MET A 224 -6.65 -0.27 -14.48
CA MET A 224 -7.20 0.95 -13.86
C MET A 224 -8.69 1.16 -14.19
N ALA A 225 -9.11 0.80 -15.40
CA ALA A 225 -10.52 0.85 -15.80
C ALA A 225 -11.38 -0.19 -15.05
N ASN A 226 -10.79 -1.32 -14.66
CA ASN A 226 -11.49 -2.46 -14.07
C ASN A 226 -11.12 -2.68 -12.57
N VAL A 227 -10.77 -1.62 -11.85
CA VAL A 227 -10.52 -1.69 -10.40
C VAL A 227 -11.77 -2.21 -9.68
N GLY A 228 -11.59 -3.15 -8.74
CA GLY A 228 -12.70 -3.75 -8.00
C GLY A 228 -13.52 -4.77 -8.80
N HIS A 229 -13.29 -4.93 -10.09
CA HIS A 229 -13.95 -5.97 -10.88
C HIS A 229 -13.18 -7.29 -10.86
N PRO A 230 -13.90 -8.44 -11.02
CA PRO A 230 -13.26 -9.74 -11.17
C PRO A 230 -12.25 -9.76 -12.32
N PHE A 231 -11.03 -10.15 -12.00
CA PHE A 231 -9.90 -10.16 -12.93
C PHE A 231 -9.37 -11.58 -13.13
N SER A 232 -9.01 -11.88 -14.38
CA SER A 232 -8.17 -13.03 -14.70
C SER A 232 -7.22 -12.71 -15.85
N VAL A 233 -5.99 -13.25 -15.78
CA VAL A 233 -4.99 -13.12 -16.86
C VAL A 233 -5.53 -13.68 -18.18
N ASN A 234 -6.31 -14.78 -18.11
CA ASN A 234 -6.94 -15.37 -19.29
C ASN A 234 -7.93 -14.42 -19.98
N SER A 235 -8.77 -13.72 -19.19
CA SER A 235 -9.72 -12.75 -19.74
C SER A 235 -9.00 -11.59 -20.42
N LEU A 236 -7.95 -11.07 -19.80
CA LEU A 236 -7.14 -9.99 -20.37
C LEU A 236 -6.38 -10.44 -21.62
N THR A 237 -5.82 -11.66 -21.63
CA THR A 237 -5.17 -12.22 -22.82
C THR A 237 -6.16 -12.39 -23.98
N LYS A 238 -7.40 -12.84 -23.71
CA LYS A 238 -8.46 -12.93 -24.73
C LYS A 238 -8.85 -11.55 -25.26
N TYR A 239 -8.96 -10.55 -24.38
CA TYR A 239 -9.23 -9.17 -24.77
C TYR A 239 -8.21 -8.67 -25.79
N PHE A 240 -6.89 -8.81 -25.52
CA PHE A 240 -5.85 -8.39 -26.47
C PHE A 240 -5.83 -9.18 -27.77
N LYS A 241 -6.15 -10.48 -27.72
CA LYS A 241 -6.30 -11.28 -28.96
C LYS A 241 -7.43 -10.75 -29.85
N ASN A 242 -8.55 -10.35 -29.27
CA ASN A 242 -9.68 -9.76 -30.00
C ASN A 242 -9.28 -8.40 -30.62
N GLU A 243 -8.41 -7.65 -29.94
CA GLU A 243 -7.78 -6.42 -30.44
C GLU A 243 -6.69 -6.67 -31.49
N LYS A 244 -6.54 -7.92 -31.98
CA LYS A 244 -5.51 -8.37 -32.93
C LYS A 244 -4.07 -8.14 -32.43
N ARG A 245 -3.85 -8.14 -31.12
CA ARG A 245 -2.54 -8.05 -30.49
C ARG A 245 -2.09 -9.42 -29.99
N ASN A 246 -0.83 -9.74 -30.28
CA ASN A 246 -0.25 -11.04 -29.92
C ASN A 246 0.33 -10.96 -28.50
N ALA A 247 -0.51 -11.07 -27.47
CA ALA A 247 -0.09 -11.15 -26.08
C ALA A 247 -0.23 -12.58 -25.56
N SER A 248 0.88 -13.20 -25.14
CA SER A 248 0.83 -14.51 -24.50
C SER A 248 0.33 -14.40 -23.04
N TYR A 249 -0.25 -15.48 -22.52
CA TYR A 249 -0.64 -15.56 -21.11
C TYR A 249 0.53 -15.21 -20.17
N GLU A 250 1.71 -15.76 -20.43
CA GLU A 250 2.91 -15.53 -19.61
C GLU A 250 3.36 -14.07 -19.65
N THR A 251 3.33 -13.43 -20.84
CA THR A 251 3.68 -12.01 -20.97
C THR A 251 2.74 -11.14 -20.12
N VAL A 252 1.42 -11.35 -20.26
CA VAL A 252 0.41 -10.60 -19.49
C VAL A 252 0.59 -10.84 -18.00
N LEU A 253 0.77 -12.11 -17.57
CA LEU A 253 1.00 -12.46 -16.18
C LEU A 253 2.24 -11.75 -15.61
N ASN A 254 3.35 -11.77 -16.34
CA ASN A 254 4.60 -11.15 -15.90
C ASN A 254 4.48 -9.63 -15.80
N TYR A 255 3.76 -8.98 -16.72
CA TYR A 255 3.54 -7.53 -16.69
C TYR A 255 2.64 -7.12 -15.52
N VAL A 256 1.58 -7.87 -15.25
CA VAL A 256 0.74 -7.65 -14.06
C VAL A 256 1.56 -7.83 -12.79
N LYS A 257 2.35 -8.91 -12.66
CA LYS A 257 3.24 -9.14 -11.52
C LYS A 257 4.29 -8.03 -11.36
N ALA A 258 4.81 -7.48 -12.46
CA ALA A 258 5.74 -6.36 -12.39
C ALA A 258 5.10 -5.11 -11.79
N CYS A 259 3.83 -4.82 -12.13
CA CYS A 259 3.06 -3.74 -11.52
C CYS A 259 2.75 -3.99 -10.03
N GLU A 260 2.43 -5.23 -9.65
CA GLU A 260 2.24 -5.62 -8.25
C GLU A 260 3.54 -5.48 -7.45
N ASN A 261 4.66 -5.93 -8.00
CA ASN A 261 5.99 -5.79 -7.37
C ASN A 261 6.41 -4.32 -7.19
N ALA A 262 5.98 -3.42 -8.07
CA ALA A 262 6.20 -1.98 -7.96
C ALA A 262 5.20 -1.30 -7.00
N PHE A 263 4.35 -2.05 -6.31
CA PHE A 263 3.28 -1.57 -5.44
C PHE A 263 2.28 -0.63 -6.15
N LEU A 264 2.17 -0.70 -7.47
CA LEU A 264 1.16 0.07 -8.21
C LEU A 264 -0.24 -0.55 -8.05
N LEU A 265 -0.28 -1.89 -7.92
CA LEU A 265 -1.50 -2.68 -7.80
C LEU A 265 -1.42 -3.63 -6.60
N TYR A 266 -2.57 -3.87 -5.98
CA TYR A 266 -2.76 -4.86 -4.92
C TYR A 266 -3.78 -5.90 -5.35
N ARG A 267 -3.39 -7.16 -5.30
CA ARG A 267 -4.26 -8.30 -5.61
C ARG A 267 -4.98 -8.77 -4.35
N VAL A 268 -6.30 -8.80 -4.41
CA VAL A 268 -7.17 -9.35 -3.36
C VAL A 268 -7.74 -10.68 -3.82
N LYS A 269 -7.40 -11.73 -3.10
CA LYS A 269 -7.83 -13.10 -3.38
C LYS A 269 -9.30 -13.29 -3.03
N ARG A 270 -9.92 -14.32 -3.61
CA ARG A 270 -11.29 -14.69 -3.29
C ARG A 270 -11.34 -15.82 -2.27
N GLU A 271 -12.27 -15.73 -1.32
CA GLU A 271 -12.52 -16.74 -0.30
C GLU A 271 -13.97 -17.22 -0.39
N ASP A 272 -14.17 -18.52 -0.50
CA ASP A 272 -15.50 -19.14 -0.42
C ASP A 272 -15.82 -19.51 1.03
N LEU A 273 -16.77 -18.80 1.62
CA LEU A 273 -17.17 -19.00 3.02
C LEU A 273 -17.90 -20.33 3.25
N VAL A 274 -18.62 -20.81 2.26
CA VAL A 274 -19.37 -22.09 2.34
C VAL A 274 -18.40 -23.25 2.13
N GLY A 275 -17.59 -23.16 1.07
CA GLY A 275 -16.60 -24.20 0.72
C GLY A 275 -15.32 -24.14 1.54
N LYS A 276 -15.11 -23.10 2.36
CA LYS A 276 -13.89 -22.85 3.15
C LYS A 276 -12.61 -22.98 2.35
N LYS A 277 -12.61 -22.45 1.11
CA LYS A 277 -11.49 -22.55 0.17
C LYS A 277 -11.08 -21.18 -0.32
N SER A 278 -9.77 -20.95 -0.40
CA SER A 278 -9.22 -19.85 -1.17
C SER A 278 -9.32 -20.17 -2.66
N LEU A 279 -9.93 -19.28 -3.42
CA LEU A 279 -10.13 -19.43 -4.87
C LEU A 279 -9.11 -18.58 -5.62
N SER A 280 -8.42 -19.20 -6.58
CA SER A 280 -7.50 -18.49 -7.49
C SER A 280 -8.18 -17.93 -8.75
N VAL A 281 -9.50 -17.89 -8.76
CA VAL A 281 -10.32 -17.40 -9.87
C VAL A 281 -11.12 -16.18 -9.42
N ASN A 282 -11.29 -15.22 -10.34
CA ASN A 282 -12.03 -13.98 -10.08
C ASN A 282 -11.47 -13.17 -8.90
N GLU A 283 -10.15 -13.09 -8.80
CA GLU A 283 -9.48 -12.17 -7.89
C GLU A 283 -9.78 -10.73 -8.32
N LYS A 284 -9.73 -9.76 -7.39
CA LYS A 284 -9.86 -8.34 -7.71
C LYS A 284 -8.51 -7.64 -7.60
N LEU A 285 -8.32 -6.58 -8.39
CA LEU A 285 -7.14 -5.72 -8.32
C LEU A 285 -7.54 -4.32 -7.90
N TYR A 286 -6.76 -3.73 -7.00
CA TYR A 286 -6.94 -2.37 -6.49
C TYR A 286 -5.68 -1.57 -6.76
N VAL A 287 -5.83 -0.29 -7.15
CA VAL A 287 -4.68 0.58 -7.34
C VAL A 287 -4.24 1.17 -6.00
N VAL A 288 -2.95 1.46 -5.90
CA VAL A 288 -2.32 2.01 -4.69
C VAL A 288 -2.87 3.36 -4.28
N ASP A 289 -3.37 4.15 -5.24
CA ASP A 289 -3.91 5.49 -5.02
C ASP A 289 -4.93 5.85 -6.09
N HIS A 290 -6.12 6.23 -5.66
CA HIS A 290 -7.20 6.58 -6.59
C HIS A 290 -6.95 7.91 -7.32
N GLY A 291 -6.14 8.83 -6.74
CA GLY A 291 -5.72 10.06 -7.42
C GLY A 291 -4.82 9.74 -8.62
N ILE A 292 -3.87 8.80 -8.48
CA ILE A 292 -3.06 8.30 -9.61
C ILE A 292 -3.97 7.69 -10.68
N ARG A 293 -4.97 6.87 -10.28
CA ARG A 293 -5.94 6.33 -11.24
C ARG A 293 -6.65 7.43 -12.01
N GLN A 294 -7.14 8.45 -11.32
CA GLN A 294 -7.84 9.57 -11.97
C GLN A 294 -6.94 10.38 -12.89
N ALA A 295 -5.67 10.60 -12.52
CA ALA A 295 -4.71 11.33 -13.32
C ALA A 295 -4.33 10.61 -14.62
N VAL A 296 -4.32 9.27 -14.61
CA VAL A 296 -3.85 8.43 -15.73
C VAL A 296 -5.00 7.95 -16.59
N TYR A 297 -6.04 7.38 -15.97
CA TYR A 297 -7.20 6.82 -16.68
C TYR A 297 -8.28 7.88 -16.98
N GLY A 298 -8.35 8.93 -16.17
CA GLY A 298 -9.40 9.94 -16.24
C GLY A 298 -10.49 9.74 -15.21
N ARG A 299 -11.39 10.71 -15.13
CA ARG A 299 -12.53 10.71 -14.21
C ARG A 299 -13.77 10.25 -14.93
N ASN A 300 -14.50 9.34 -14.29
CA ASN A 300 -15.83 8.96 -14.70
C ASN A 300 -16.69 8.85 -13.44
N GLN A 301 -17.79 9.59 -13.40
CA GLN A 301 -18.73 9.53 -12.27
C GLN A 301 -19.37 8.15 -12.11
N GLN A 302 -19.45 7.36 -13.19
CA GLN A 302 -19.96 6.00 -13.17
C GLN A 302 -19.06 5.02 -12.42
N ASP A 303 -17.78 5.40 -12.20
CA ASP A 303 -16.79 4.57 -11.52
C ASP A 303 -16.72 4.85 -10.00
N ILE A 304 -17.65 5.63 -9.46
CA ILE A 304 -17.58 6.08 -8.05
C ILE A 304 -17.58 4.89 -7.08
N ASP A 305 -18.41 3.86 -7.30
CA ASP A 305 -18.45 2.66 -6.47
C ASP A 305 -17.08 2.00 -6.40
N GLN A 306 -16.41 1.84 -7.53
CA GLN A 306 -15.07 1.25 -7.63
C GLN A 306 -14.01 2.07 -6.86
N VAL A 307 -14.10 3.40 -6.93
CA VAL A 307 -13.19 4.30 -6.21
C VAL A 307 -13.40 4.20 -4.71
N LEU A 308 -14.66 4.16 -4.24
CA LEU A 308 -14.98 3.98 -2.82
C LEU A 308 -14.51 2.61 -2.31
N GLU A 309 -14.76 1.56 -3.09
CA GLU A 309 -14.30 0.20 -2.79
C GLU A 309 -12.75 0.15 -2.70
N ASN A 310 -12.05 0.81 -3.63
CA ASN A 310 -10.57 0.92 -3.59
C ASN A 310 -10.07 1.63 -2.33
N ILE A 311 -10.69 2.74 -1.93
CA ILE A 311 -10.34 3.49 -0.72
C ILE A 311 -10.50 2.61 0.53
N VAL A 312 -11.63 1.92 0.65
CA VAL A 312 -11.93 1.03 1.78
C VAL A 312 -10.97 -0.15 1.82
N CYS A 313 -10.67 -0.76 0.67
CA CYS A 313 -9.68 -1.84 0.56
C CYS A 313 -8.30 -1.40 1.09
N LEU A 314 -7.80 -0.26 0.60
CA LEU A 314 -6.50 0.25 1.02
C LEU A 314 -6.47 0.62 2.50
N GLU A 315 -7.56 1.14 3.06
CA GLU A 315 -7.64 1.42 4.50
C GLU A 315 -7.57 0.15 5.34
N MET A 316 -8.24 -0.93 4.94
CA MET A 316 -8.13 -2.22 5.62
C MET A 316 -6.71 -2.79 5.55
N LEU A 317 -6.07 -2.77 4.38
CA LEU A 317 -4.68 -3.21 4.19
C LEU A 317 -3.72 -2.37 5.04
N ARG A 318 -3.88 -1.05 5.06
CA ARG A 318 -3.08 -0.11 5.86
C ARG A 318 -3.18 -0.40 7.35
N ARG A 319 -4.35 -0.76 7.85
CA ARG A 319 -4.56 -1.17 9.26
C ARG A 319 -4.04 -2.57 9.57
N GLY A 320 -3.48 -3.27 8.57
CA GLY A 320 -2.86 -4.58 8.72
C GLY A 320 -3.82 -5.75 8.70
N TYR A 321 -5.02 -5.57 8.15
CA TYR A 321 -5.91 -6.70 7.88
C TYR A 321 -5.45 -7.47 6.65
N ALA A 322 -5.56 -8.78 6.71
CA ALA A 322 -5.60 -9.63 5.52
C ALA A 322 -6.99 -9.50 4.91
N VAL A 323 -7.04 -9.06 3.64
CA VAL A 323 -8.30 -8.76 2.95
C VAL A 323 -8.55 -9.79 1.86
N THR A 324 -9.76 -10.31 1.80
CA THR A 324 -10.24 -11.20 0.72
C THR A 324 -11.60 -10.72 0.22
N VAL A 325 -11.93 -11.04 -1.03
CA VAL A 325 -13.30 -10.92 -1.57
C VAL A 325 -14.08 -12.14 -1.15
N GLY A 326 -15.22 -11.97 -0.50
CA GLY A 326 -16.02 -13.06 -0.03
C GLY A 326 -16.94 -13.65 -1.11
N LYS A 327 -17.15 -14.96 -1.08
CA LYS A 327 -18.22 -15.65 -1.79
C LYS A 327 -19.08 -16.39 -0.80
N TYR A 328 -20.40 -16.15 -0.85
CA TYR A 328 -21.40 -16.88 -0.04
C TYR A 328 -22.53 -17.38 -0.94
N GLY A 329 -22.51 -18.67 -1.26
CA GLY A 329 -23.38 -19.21 -2.30
C GLY A 329 -23.05 -18.58 -3.67
N ASP A 330 -24.02 -17.95 -4.29
CA ASP A 330 -23.86 -17.21 -5.55
C ASP A 330 -23.66 -15.70 -5.35
N LYS A 331 -23.70 -15.23 -4.10
CA LYS A 331 -23.53 -13.82 -3.72
C LYS A 331 -22.07 -13.49 -3.44
N GLU A 332 -21.70 -12.24 -3.69
CA GLU A 332 -20.38 -11.69 -3.39
C GLU A 332 -20.46 -10.81 -2.14
N ILE A 333 -19.39 -10.83 -1.34
CA ILE A 333 -19.14 -9.88 -0.27
C ILE A 333 -17.87 -9.13 -0.69
N ASP A 334 -17.94 -7.79 -0.75
CA ASP A 334 -16.82 -7.02 -1.25
C ASP A 334 -15.55 -7.30 -0.46
N PHE A 335 -15.64 -7.31 0.87
CA PHE A 335 -14.48 -7.59 1.70
C PHE A 335 -14.78 -8.45 2.92
N ILE A 336 -13.87 -9.40 3.14
CA ILE A 336 -13.65 -10.08 4.42
C ILE A 336 -12.29 -9.62 4.90
N ALA A 337 -12.23 -8.94 6.04
CA ALA A 337 -10.98 -8.46 6.61
C ALA A 337 -10.69 -9.19 7.93
N ALA A 338 -9.48 -9.80 8.03
CA ALA A 338 -9.07 -10.58 9.19
C ALA A 338 -7.71 -10.12 9.73
N ARG A 339 -7.58 -10.00 11.07
CA ARG A 339 -6.34 -9.64 11.76
C ARG A 339 -6.26 -10.33 13.11
N GLY A 340 -5.42 -11.36 13.23
CA GLY A 340 -5.35 -12.18 14.44
C GLY A 340 -6.70 -12.86 14.74
N LYS A 341 -7.37 -12.47 15.82
CA LYS A 341 -8.70 -12.98 16.19
C LYS A 341 -9.84 -12.08 15.69
N GLU A 342 -9.54 -10.91 15.16
CA GLU A 342 -10.51 -9.97 14.62
C GLU A 342 -10.90 -10.39 13.21
N LYS A 343 -12.17 -10.31 12.91
CA LYS A 343 -12.73 -10.51 11.56
C LYS A 343 -13.91 -9.57 11.39
N LEU A 344 -14.09 -9.03 10.20
CA LEU A 344 -15.26 -8.24 9.84
C LEU A 344 -15.62 -8.45 8.37
N TYR A 345 -16.88 -8.14 8.04
CA TYR A 345 -17.41 -8.18 6.69
C TYR A 345 -17.83 -6.77 6.28
N VAL A 346 -17.51 -6.38 5.06
CA VAL A 346 -17.81 -5.03 4.56
C VAL A 346 -18.37 -5.11 3.15
N GLN A 347 -19.50 -4.44 2.94
CA GLN A 347 -20.04 -4.07 1.64
C GLN A 347 -19.84 -2.58 1.42
N VAL A 348 -19.54 -2.17 0.19
CA VAL A 348 -19.29 -0.78 -0.16
C VAL A 348 -20.17 -0.39 -1.35
N THR A 349 -20.94 0.65 -1.20
CA THR A 349 -21.79 1.17 -2.28
C THR A 349 -21.80 2.69 -2.29
N TYR A 350 -22.12 3.30 -3.42
CA TYR A 350 -22.23 4.76 -3.52
C TYR A 350 -23.36 5.28 -2.64
N LEU A 351 -24.60 4.84 -2.88
CA LEU A 351 -25.79 5.23 -2.14
C LEU A 351 -26.75 4.05 -2.00
N LEU A 352 -27.43 3.98 -0.87
CA LEU A 352 -28.53 3.06 -0.59
C LEU A 352 -29.87 3.67 -1.08
N ALA A 353 -29.92 4.04 -2.37
CA ALA A 353 -30.99 4.86 -2.94
C ALA A 353 -32.31 4.11 -3.16
N SER A 354 -32.32 2.76 -3.17
CA SER A 354 -33.50 1.95 -3.42
C SER A 354 -33.55 0.74 -2.49
N GLU A 355 -34.76 0.20 -2.27
CA GLU A 355 -34.94 -1.06 -1.54
C GLU A 355 -34.17 -2.21 -2.20
N GLN A 356 -34.12 -2.26 -3.52
CA GLN A 356 -33.37 -3.27 -4.24
C GLN A 356 -31.86 -3.18 -3.95
N THR A 357 -31.29 -1.96 -3.91
CA THR A 357 -29.89 -1.76 -3.51
C THR A 357 -29.68 -2.16 -2.06
N MET A 358 -30.57 -1.74 -1.15
CA MET A 358 -30.50 -2.14 0.26
C MET A 358 -30.54 -3.66 0.42
N GLU A 359 -31.43 -4.35 -0.28
CA GLU A 359 -31.52 -5.81 -0.20
C GLU A 359 -30.28 -6.51 -0.77
N ARG A 360 -29.69 -5.96 -1.83
CA ARG A 360 -28.45 -6.49 -2.39
C ARG A 360 -27.29 -6.36 -1.38
N GLU A 361 -27.11 -5.20 -0.76
CA GLU A 361 -25.96 -4.92 0.12
C GLU A 361 -26.11 -5.57 1.50
N PHE A 362 -27.30 -5.50 2.10
CA PHE A 362 -27.54 -6.09 3.42
C PHE A 362 -27.82 -7.59 3.36
N GLY A 363 -28.56 -8.05 2.34
CA GLY A 363 -29.08 -9.42 2.29
C GLY A 363 -27.99 -10.49 2.31
N VAL A 364 -26.83 -10.28 1.66
CA VAL A 364 -25.74 -11.24 1.73
C VAL A 364 -25.14 -11.32 3.13
N LEU A 365 -25.05 -10.19 3.84
CA LEU A 365 -24.49 -10.12 5.20
C LEU A 365 -25.46 -10.72 6.24
N GLU A 366 -26.76 -10.64 6.02
CA GLU A 366 -27.79 -11.24 6.87
C GLU A 366 -27.76 -12.78 6.84
N GLU A 367 -27.33 -13.36 5.72
CA GLU A 367 -27.22 -14.82 5.59
C GLU A 367 -26.04 -15.40 6.38
N ILE A 368 -25.02 -14.59 6.69
CA ILE A 368 -23.83 -15.03 7.42
C ILE A 368 -24.16 -15.22 8.89
N ARG A 369 -24.15 -16.47 9.35
CA ARG A 369 -24.51 -16.86 10.73
C ARG A 369 -23.29 -16.92 11.64
N ASP A 370 -22.64 -15.78 11.83
CA ASP A 370 -21.59 -15.60 12.84
C ASP A 370 -21.72 -14.25 13.53
N ASN A 371 -20.96 -14.06 14.61
CA ASN A 371 -21.04 -12.87 15.46
C ASN A 371 -19.99 -11.79 15.12
N TYR A 372 -19.28 -11.91 14.00
CA TYR A 372 -18.34 -10.91 13.59
C TYR A 372 -19.03 -9.64 13.10
N PRO A 373 -18.46 -8.45 13.32
CA PRO A 373 -19.02 -7.20 12.83
C PRO A 373 -19.27 -7.22 11.32
N LYS A 374 -20.41 -6.69 10.93
CA LYS A 374 -20.84 -6.56 9.54
C LYS A 374 -21.16 -5.10 9.26
N TYR A 375 -20.62 -4.58 8.18
CA TYR A 375 -20.75 -3.18 7.78
C TYR A 375 -21.26 -3.06 6.35
N VAL A 376 -22.20 -2.12 6.15
CA VAL A 376 -22.49 -1.53 4.85
C VAL A 376 -21.96 -0.09 4.89
N VAL A 377 -21.08 0.25 3.98
CA VAL A 377 -20.40 1.56 3.92
C VAL A 377 -20.86 2.29 2.67
N SER A 378 -21.39 3.50 2.81
CA SER A 378 -21.87 4.31 1.69
C SER A 378 -21.62 5.81 1.90
N LEU A 379 -22.08 6.67 0.98
CA LEU A 379 -22.08 8.13 1.15
C LEU A 379 -23.39 8.66 1.78
N ASP A 380 -24.33 7.80 2.13
CA ASP A 380 -25.55 8.23 2.83
C ASP A 380 -25.21 8.88 4.17
N GLU A 381 -25.86 10.02 4.46
CA GLU A 381 -25.65 10.78 5.70
C GLU A 381 -26.42 10.20 6.91
N PHE A 382 -27.50 9.45 6.65
CA PHE A 382 -28.34 8.88 7.68
C PHE A 382 -28.04 7.41 7.88
N ASP A 383 -28.01 6.97 9.13
CA ASP A 383 -27.80 5.55 9.47
C ASP A 383 -28.99 4.72 8.95
N ARG A 384 -28.66 3.68 8.17
CA ARG A 384 -29.60 2.72 7.59
C ARG A 384 -29.34 1.30 8.10
N GLY A 385 -28.63 1.16 9.23
CA GLY A 385 -28.30 -0.15 9.82
C GLY A 385 -29.56 -0.96 10.12
N ARG A 386 -29.49 -2.27 9.89
CA ARG A 386 -30.61 -3.21 10.16
C ARG A 386 -30.09 -4.59 10.56
N ASN A 387 -30.88 -5.32 11.35
CA ASN A 387 -30.62 -6.72 11.72
C ASN A 387 -29.21 -6.98 12.29
N GLY A 388 -28.67 -6.02 13.07
CA GLY A 388 -27.32 -6.09 13.65
C GLY A 388 -26.17 -5.75 12.68
N ILE A 389 -26.47 -5.45 11.42
CA ILE A 389 -25.52 -4.94 10.43
C ILE A 389 -25.45 -3.43 10.59
N ARG A 390 -24.24 -2.91 10.79
CA ARG A 390 -23.98 -1.48 10.96
C ARG A 390 -23.90 -0.81 9.59
N HIS A 391 -24.62 0.29 9.40
CA HIS A 391 -24.35 1.21 8.31
C HIS A 391 -23.40 2.32 8.79
N ARG A 392 -22.49 2.74 7.93
CA ARG A 392 -21.59 3.88 8.19
C ARG A 392 -21.44 4.73 6.93
N ASN A 393 -21.49 6.05 7.12
CA ASN A 393 -20.94 6.93 6.10
C ASN A 393 -19.44 6.62 5.94
N ILE A 394 -18.94 6.62 4.70
CA ILE A 394 -17.54 6.22 4.41
C ILE A 394 -16.53 7.09 5.16
N ARG A 395 -16.79 8.40 5.35
CA ARG A 395 -15.91 9.30 6.11
C ARG A 395 -15.76 8.81 7.54
N ASP A 396 -16.89 8.51 8.19
CA ASP A 396 -16.93 8.05 9.57
C ASP A 396 -16.23 6.70 9.70
N PHE A 397 -16.48 5.78 8.76
CA PHE A 397 -15.80 4.48 8.70
C PHE A 397 -14.27 4.61 8.59
N LEU A 398 -13.78 5.53 7.75
CA LEU A 398 -12.34 5.77 7.57
C LEU A 398 -11.70 6.45 8.78
N LEU A 399 -12.45 7.28 9.54
CA LEU A 399 -11.97 7.99 10.72
C LEU A 399 -12.14 7.17 12.02
N GLU A 400 -12.97 6.14 12.01
CA GLU A 400 -13.20 5.27 13.19
C GLU A 400 -11.89 4.59 13.62
N LYS A 401 -11.58 4.64 14.91
CA LYS A 401 -10.30 4.10 15.44
C LYS A 401 -10.24 2.58 15.44
N SER A 402 -11.38 1.91 15.58
CA SER A 402 -11.51 0.46 15.55
C SER A 402 -12.86 0.09 14.98
N TRP A 403 -12.89 -0.99 14.19
CA TRP A 403 -14.12 -1.55 13.60
C TRP A 403 -14.64 -2.78 14.37
N THR A 404 -13.90 -3.23 15.39
CA THR A 404 -14.18 -4.42 16.20
C THR A 404 -14.28 -4.08 17.68
#